data_9c37683f7db5b47e065be6b8a4a655af
#
_entry.id   9c37683f7db5b47e065be6b8a4a655af
#
_cell.length_a   1.000
_cell.length_b   1.000
_cell.length_c   1.000
_cell.angle_alpha   90.00
_cell.angle_beta   90.00
_cell.angle_gamma   90.00
#
_symmetry.space_group_name_H-M   'P 1'
#
loop_
_entity.id
_entity.type
_entity.pdbx_description
1 polymer ?
#
loop_
_entity_poly.entity_id
_entity_poly.type
_entity_poly.pdbx_seq_one_letter_code
_entity_poly.pdbx_strand_id
1 'polypeptide(L)'
;GVDCRDLPYDDASLDAVVLDPPYMEGLLRANKTSSAGTGTHAGFRDYYSNGTESTLPGDNGTPPPKWHAAVTDLYFRAGREAWRVLKDNGVLIVKCQDEVSANKQWLTHVEIINEYANYGFYAKDLFVVTRTNKAGISRVKKQVHARKNHSYFLVFIKPRPKRRRGASSK
;
A
#
# COMPACT_ATOMS: atom_id res chain seq x y z
N GLY A 1 -11.91 -1.65 -14.13
CA GLY A 1 -10.76 -1.65 -13.21
C GLY A 1 -10.74 -2.94 -12.42
N VAL A 2 -9.58 -3.32 -11.95
CA VAL A 2 -9.39 -4.50 -11.10
C VAL A 2 -9.00 -4.01 -9.72
N ASP A 3 -9.59 -4.57 -8.67
CA ASP A 3 -9.22 -4.29 -7.29
C ASP A 3 -7.91 -5.03 -6.97
N CYS A 4 -6.90 -4.31 -6.47
CA CYS A 4 -5.63 -4.92 -6.13
C CYS A 4 -5.70 -5.88 -4.92
N ARG A 5 -6.84 -5.90 -4.23
CA ARG A 5 -7.12 -6.78 -3.10
C ARG A 5 -7.78 -8.10 -3.52
N ASP A 6 -8.19 -8.21 -4.79
CA ASP A 6 -8.83 -9.38 -5.39
C ASP A 6 -8.47 -9.42 -6.88
N LEU A 7 -7.35 -10.02 -7.20
CA LEU A 7 -6.79 -10.05 -8.55
C LEU A 7 -7.33 -11.25 -9.34
N PRO A 8 -7.77 -11.07 -10.60
CA PRO A 8 -8.32 -12.14 -11.43
C PRO A 8 -7.22 -13.02 -12.06
N TYR A 9 -6.23 -13.39 -11.26
CA TYR A 9 -5.11 -14.22 -11.67
C TYR A 9 -5.03 -15.48 -10.81
N ASP A 10 -4.56 -16.57 -11.41
CA ASP A 10 -4.32 -17.81 -10.69
C ASP A 10 -3.17 -17.68 -9.68
N ASP A 11 -3.16 -18.57 -8.69
CA ASP A 11 -2.09 -18.68 -7.73
C ASP A 11 -0.76 -18.94 -8.44
N ALA A 12 0.31 -18.30 -7.98
CA ALA A 12 1.67 -18.48 -8.50
C ALA A 12 1.77 -18.35 -10.04
N SER A 13 1.03 -17.39 -10.62
CA SER A 13 0.98 -17.18 -12.08
C SER A 13 1.85 -16.02 -12.56
N LEU A 14 2.17 -15.05 -11.70
CA LEU A 14 2.89 -13.84 -12.07
C LEU A 14 4.36 -13.87 -11.63
N ASP A 15 5.23 -13.31 -12.46
CA ASP A 15 6.66 -13.16 -12.14
C ASP A 15 6.94 -11.88 -11.34
N ALA A 16 6.11 -10.84 -11.53
CA ALA A 16 6.24 -9.58 -10.80
C ALA A 16 4.89 -8.89 -10.60
N VAL A 17 4.78 -8.13 -9.50
CA VAL A 17 3.65 -7.25 -9.19
C VAL A 17 4.20 -5.88 -8.80
N VAL A 18 3.58 -4.81 -9.30
CA VAL A 18 3.87 -3.43 -8.90
C VAL A 18 2.62 -2.81 -8.31
N LEU A 19 2.72 -2.32 -7.07
CA LEU A 19 1.64 -1.68 -6.33
C LEU A 19 1.95 -0.19 -6.12
N ASP A 20 1.06 0.69 -6.55
CA ASP A 20 1.10 2.14 -6.28
C ASP A 20 -0.29 2.62 -5.81
N PRO A 21 -0.79 2.12 -4.66
CA PRO A 21 -2.11 2.50 -4.16
C PRO A 21 -2.09 3.92 -3.57
N PRO A 22 -3.27 4.51 -3.30
CA PRO A 22 -3.36 5.81 -2.64
C PRO A 22 -2.64 5.86 -1.29
N TYR A 23 -1.86 6.92 -1.05
CA TYR A 23 -1.02 7.07 0.15
C TYR A 23 -1.76 7.60 1.37
N MET A 24 -2.98 8.04 1.22
CA MET A 24 -3.78 8.61 2.30
C MET A 24 -5.28 8.43 2.05
N GLU A 25 -6.04 8.29 3.11
CA GLU A 25 -7.50 8.13 3.05
C GLU A 25 -8.22 9.27 2.29
N GLY A 26 -7.68 10.50 2.36
CA GLY A 26 -8.23 11.65 1.65
C GLY A 26 -8.29 11.49 0.13
N LEU A 27 -7.50 10.60 -0.45
CA LEU A 27 -7.57 10.22 -1.86
C LEU A 27 -8.70 9.23 -2.14
N LEU A 28 -9.19 8.53 -1.12
CA LEU A 28 -10.28 7.57 -1.20
C LEU A 28 -11.65 8.23 -1.01
N ARG A 29 -11.71 9.45 -0.48
CA ARG A 29 -12.97 10.18 -0.21
C ARG A 29 -13.25 11.23 -1.27
N ALA A 30 -14.53 11.26 -1.72
CA ALA A 30 -15.02 12.41 -2.48
C ALA A 30 -15.04 13.65 -1.58
N ASN A 31 -14.14 14.54 -1.78
CA ASN A 31 -14.26 15.88 -1.20
C ASN A 31 -15.13 16.74 -2.11
N LYS A 32 -16.45 16.73 -1.87
CA LYS A 32 -17.43 17.53 -2.63
C LYS A 32 -17.29 19.03 -2.43
N THR A 33 -16.50 19.50 -1.47
CA THR A 33 -16.54 20.90 -0.99
C THR A 33 -15.20 21.62 -0.99
N SER A 34 -14.07 21.00 -1.31
CA SER A 34 -12.82 21.74 -1.35
C SER A 34 -12.46 22.18 -2.76
N SER A 35 -12.09 23.44 -2.90
CA SER A 35 -11.51 24.00 -4.15
C SER A 35 -10.21 23.26 -4.58
N ALA A 36 -9.62 22.44 -3.71
CA ALA A 36 -8.58 21.49 -4.05
C ALA A 36 -9.13 20.23 -4.74
N GLY A 37 -10.42 19.99 -4.67
CA GLY A 37 -11.10 18.82 -5.25
C GLY A 37 -11.40 18.94 -6.74
N THR A 38 -11.23 20.11 -7.34
CA THR A 38 -11.55 20.30 -8.76
C THR A 38 -10.39 20.00 -9.71
N GLY A 39 -9.17 19.78 -9.21
CA GLY A 39 -8.01 19.67 -10.10
C GLY A 39 -7.37 18.29 -10.18
N THR A 40 -6.90 17.74 -9.10
CA THR A 40 -6.01 16.56 -9.16
C THR A 40 -6.49 15.37 -8.32
N HIS A 41 -7.11 15.62 -7.18
CA HIS A 41 -7.51 14.54 -6.26
C HIS A 41 -8.85 13.91 -6.64
N ALA A 42 -9.75 14.63 -7.26
CA ALA A 42 -11.03 14.07 -7.74
C ALA A 42 -10.81 13.09 -8.90
N GLY A 43 -9.91 13.42 -9.84
CA GLY A 43 -9.55 12.52 -10.94
C GLY A 43 -8.86 11.25 -10.48
N PHE A 44 -8.01 11.33 -9.47
CA PHE A 44 -7.35 10.14 -8.91
C PHE A 44 -8.35 9.17 -8.28
N ARG A 45 -9.40 9.68 -7.68
CA ARG A 45 -10.45 8.84 -7.11
C ARG A 45 -11.15 7.98 -8.15
N ASP A 46 -11.50 8.55 -9.29
CA ASP A 46 -12.21 7.82 -10.36
C ASP A 46 -11.30 6.79 -11.03
N TYR A 47 -10.00 6.98 -10.98
CA TYR A 47 -9.01 6.06 -11.55
C TYR A 47 -8.56 4.97 -10.56
N TYR A 48 -8.43 5.27 -9.27
CA TYR A 48 -7.83 4.36 -8.27
C TYR A 48 -8.83 3.72 -7.31
N SER A 49 -9.99 4.32 -7.15
CA SER A 49 -11.12 3.65 -6.51
C SER A 49 -12.25 3.63 -7.53
N ASN A 50 -12.93 2.51 -7.69
CA ASN A 50 -14.13 2.42 -8.51
C ASN A 50 -15.28 3.30 -7.96
N GLY A 51 -14.95 4.48 -7.47
CA GLY A 51 -15.88 5.56 -7.08
C GLY A 51 -16.74 5.28 -5.87
N THR A 52 -16.87 4.06 -5.47
CA THR A 52 -17.92 3.73 -4.52
C THR A 52 -17.43 3.13 -3.22
N GLU A 53 -16.35 2.42 -3.15
CA GLU A 53 -16.20 1.67 -1.92
C GLU A 53 -14.77 1.27 -1.60
N SER A 54 -14.08 2.17 -0.89
CA SER A 54 -13.11 1.72 0.11
C SER A 54 -13.80 0.99 1.27
N THR A 55 -15.05 0.62 1.09
CA THR A 55 -15.93 0.03 2.09
C THR A 55 -16.17 -1.45 1.82
N LEU A 56 -15.12 -2.18 1.43
CA LEU A 56 -15.20 -3.59 1.72
C LEU A 56 -15.29 -3.71 3.24
N PRO A 57 -16.34 -4.35 3.78
CA PRO A 57 -16.41 -4.61 5.20
C PRO A 57 -15.12 -5.28 5.64
N GLY A 58 -14.62 -4.91 6.80
CA GLY A 58 -13.54 -5.64 7.43
C GLY A 58 -13.88 -7.13 7.46
N ASP A 59 -12.87 -7.98 7.47
CA ASP A 59 -13.08 -9.41 7.66
C ASP A 59 -14.03 -9.61 8.86
N ASN A 60 -15.06 -10.42 8.70
CA ASN A 60 -16.11 -10.69 9.71
C ASN A 60 -17.16 -9.59 9.94
N GLY A 61 -17.48 -8.75 8.97
CA GLY A 61 -18.56 -7.77 9.05
C GLY A 61 -18.28 -6.58 9.98
N THR A 62 -17.02 -6.37 10.33
CA THR A 62 -16.60 -5.17 11.08
C THR A 62 -16.76 -3.91 10.22
N PRO A 63 -17.04 -2.73 10.82
CA PRO A 63 -17.06 -1.49 10.07
C PRO A 63 -15.75 -1.26 9.29
N PRO A 64 -15.82 -0.67 8.08
CA PRO A 64 -14.62 -0.41 7.30
C PRO A 64 -13.64 0.47 8.08
N PRO A 65 -12.33 0.20 7.97
CA PRO A 65 -11.33 0.99 8.66
C PRO A 65 -11.33 2.45 8.17
N LYS A 66 -10.89 3.37 9.02
CA LYS A 66 -10.84 4.81 8.74
C LYS A 66 -9.44 5.34 8.97
N TRP A 67 -9.14 6.49 8.36
CA TRP A 67 -7.88 7.20 8.53
C TRP A 67 -6.68 6.35 8.08
N HIS A 68 -5.60 6.35 8.87
CA HIS A 68 -4.42 5.54 8.60
C HIS A 68 -4.71 4.04 8.50
N ALA A 69 -5.61 3.53 9.32
CA ALA A 69 -6.02 2.12 9.25
C ALA A 69 -6.65 1.73 7.89
N ALA A 70 -7.31 2.66 7.21
CA ALA A 70 -7.83 2.40 5.86
C ALA A 70 -6.70 2.30 4.82
N VAL A 71 -5.65 3.08 4.99
CA VAL A 71 -4.46 3.03 4.11
C VAL A 71 -3.72 1.71 4.32
N THR A 72 -3.46 1.34 5.56
CA THR A 72 -2.75 0.08 5.88
C THR A 72 -3.55 -1.15 5.49
N ASP A 73 -4.88 -1.16 5.68
CA ASP A 73 -5.75 -2.25 5.23
C ASP A 73 -5.62 -2.49 3.73
N LEU A 74 -5.62 -1.42 2.94
CA LEU A 74 -5.43 -1.52 1.49
C LEU A 74 -4.09 -2.15 1.13
N TYR A 75 -2.98 -1.67 1.73
CA TYR A 75 -1.65 -2.23 1.49
C TYR A 75 -1.56 -3.69 1.93
N PHE A 76 -2.08 -4.03 3.10
CA PHE A 76 -1.97 -5.37 3.68
C PHE A 76 -2.76 -6.38 2.86
N ARG A 77 -3.99 -6.06 2.47
CA ARG A 77 -4.79 -6.94 1.60
C ARG A 77 -4.16 -7.10 0.22
N ALA A 78 -3.71 -5.99 -0.39
CA ALA A 78 -3.02 -6.05 -1.68
C ALA A 78 -1.71 -6.86 -1.61
N GLY A 79 -0.98 -6.76 -0.50
CA GLY A 79 0.23 -7.56 -0.27
C GLY A 79 -0.05 -9.05 -0.11
N ARG A 80 -1.14 -9.41 0.58
CA ARG A 80 -1.59 -10.80 0.72
C ARG A 80 -1.98 -11.37 -0.64
N GLU A 81 -2.68 -10.59 -1.44
CA GLU A 81 -3.07 -10.98 -2.78
C GLU A 81 -1.87 -11.09 -3.72
N ALA A 82 -0.92 -10.16 -3.63
CA ALA A 82 0.34 -10.26 -4.35
C ALA A 82 1.13 -11.52 -3.96
N TRP A 83 1.11 -11.91 -2.68
CA TRP A 83 1.71 -13.18 -2.25
C TRP A 83 1.07 -14.37 -2.94
N ARG A 84 -0.25 -14.40 -3.06
CA ARG A 84 -0.99 -15.48 -3.71
C ARG A 84 -0.59 -15.63 -5.17
N VAL A 85 -0.64 -14.54 -5.93
CA VAL A 85 -0.47 -14.58 -7.40
C VAL A 85 0.99 -14.68 -7.85
N LEU A 86 1.96 -14.28 -7.01
CA LEU A 86 3.37 -14.35 -7.36
C LEU A 86 3.90 -15.78 -7.33
N LYS A 87 4.70 -16.11 -8.33
CA LYS A 87 5.54 -17.33 -8.34
C LYS A 87 6.62 -17.29 -7.25
N ASP A 88 7.18 -18.44 -6.95
CA ASP A 88 8.42 -18.54 -6.18
C ASP A 88 9.54 -17.72 -6.84
N ASN A 89 10.28 -16.94 -6.06
CA ASN A 89 11.25 -15.93 -6.46
C ASN A 89 10.64 -14.76 -7.26
N GLY A 90 9.32 -14.64 -7.31
CA GLY A 90 8.63 -13.47 -7.89
C GLY A 90 8.92 -12.20 -7.11
N VAL A 91 8.86 -11.09 -7.80
CA VAL A 91 9.21 -9.76 -7.29
C VAL A 91 7.95 -8.94 -7.01
N LEU A 92 7.87 -8.34 -5.83
CA LEU A 92 6.86 -7.35 -5.51
C LEU A 92 7.53 -5.98 -5.30
N ILE A 93 7.08 -4.97 -6.03
CA ILE A 93 7.50 -3.58 -5.83
C ILE A 93 6.32 -2.79 -5.29
N VAL A 94 6.50 -2.13 -4.15
CA VAL A 94 5.46 -1.34 -3.50
C VAL A 94 5.93 0.09 -3.38
N LYS A 95 5.18 1.01 -3.98
CA LYS A 95 5.40 2.43 -3.76
C LYS A 95 4.50 2.90 -2.62
N CYS A 96 5.09 3.59 -1.64
CA CYS A 96 4.37 4.12 -0.49
C CYS A 96 4.97 5.45 -0.03
N GLN A 97 4.27 6.10 0.86
CA GLN A 97 4.71 7.33 1.52
C GLN A 97 4.23 7.31 2.97
N ASP A 98 5.07 7.81 3.87
CA ASP A 98 4.65 8.07 5.24
C ASP A 98 3.62 9.19 5.29
N GLU A 99 2.70 9.11 6.21
CA GLU A 99 1.64 10.11 6.34
C GLU A 99 1.52 10.69 7.74
N VAL A 100 0.83 11.83 7.82
CA VAL A 100 0.31 12.37 9.08
C VAL A 100 -1.20 12.24 9.03
N SER A 101 -1.74 11.39 9.86
CA SER A 101 -3.17 11.16 9.99
C SER A 101 -3.61 11.37 11.43
N ALA A 102 -4.72 12.05 11.66
CA ALA A 102 -5.22 12.42 12.99
C ALA A 102 -4.13 13.10 13.87
N ASN A 103 -3.34 13.99 13.29
CA ASN A 103 -2.23 14.71 13.94
C ASN A 103 -1.12 13.80 14.52
N LYS A 104 -1.02 12.56 14.03
CA LYS A 104 0.02 11.59 14.38
C LYS A 104 0.82 11.22 13.16
N GLN A 105 2.15 11.14 13.31
CA GLN A 105 3.05 10.62 12.29
C GLN A 105 2.96 9.10 12.23
N TRP A 106 2.81 8.56 11.02
CA TRP A 106 2.81 7.14 10.73
C TRP A 106 3.95 6.81 9.79
N LEU A 107 4.70 5.77 10.12
CA LEU A 107 5.80 5.26 9.30
C LEU A 107 5.28 4.10 8.46
N THR A 108 4.45 4.43 7.48
CA THR A 108 3.74 3.47 6.63
C THR A 108 4.67 2.45 5.97
N HIS A 109 5.86 2.89 5.53
CA HIS A 109 6.84 1.98 4.93
C HIS A 109 7.32 0.90 5.91
N VAL A 110 7.50 1.24 7.21
CA VAL A 110 7.90 0.27 8.24
C VAL A 110 6.78 -0.73 8.51
N GLU A 111 5.53 -0.25 8.58
CA GLU A 111 4.37 -1.10 8.82
C GLU A 111 4.17 -2.10 7.68
N ILE A 112 4.33 -1.65 6.41
CA ILE A 112 4.28 -2.52 5.24
C ILE A 112 5.41 -3.58 5.29
N ILE A 113 6.64 -3.18 5.60
CA ILE A 113 7.76 -4.12 5.68
C ILE A 113 7.49 -5.21 6.73
N ASN A 114 7.02 -4.81 7.91
CA ASN A 114 6.74 -5.75 8.99
C ASN A 114 5.60 -6.71 8.61
N GLU A 115 4.51 -6.19 8.06
CA GLU A 115 3.37 -7.04 7.71
C GLU A 115 3.70 -7.98 6.55
N TYR A 116 4.44 -7.52 5.56
CA TYR A 116 4.84 -8.38 4.43
C TYR A 116 5.86 -9.45 4.85
N ALA A 117 6.68 -9.16 5.86
CA ALA A 117 7.53 -10.19 6.47
C ALA A 117 6.68 -11.30 7.15
N ASN A 118 5.54 -10.94 7.77
CA ASN A 118 4.58 -11.91 8.34
C ASN A 118 3.95 -12.80 7.25
N TYR A 119 3.75 -12.27 6.03
CA TYR A 119 3.28 -13.08 4.89
C TYR A 119 4.37 -14.01 4.32
N GLY A 120 5.63 -13.78 4.70
CA GLY A 120 6.77 -14.56 4.25
C GLY A 120 7.65 -13.88 3.22
N PHE A 121 7.35 -12.65 2.80
CA PHE A 121 8.21 -11.90 1.89
C PHE A 121 9.57 -11.60 2.52
N TYR A 122 10.60 -11.63 1.69
CA TYR A 122 11.91 -11.09 2.01
C TYR A 122 12.03 -9.66 1.49
N ALA A 123 12.17 -8.69 2.38
CA ALA A 123 12.46 -7.31 2.00
C ALA A 123 13.89 -7.23 1.49
N LYS A 124 14.04 -7.05 0.18
CA LYS A 124 15.33 -7.09 -0.51
C LYS A 124 15.99 -5.71 -0.53
N ASP A 125 15.24 -4.70 -0.97
CA ASP A 125 15.76 -3.34 -1.16
C ASP A 125 14.72 -2.29 -0.78
N LEU A 126 15.21 -1.08 -0.44
CA LEU A 126 14.42 0.12 -0.22
C LEU A 126 15.07 1.29 -0.95
N PHE A 127 14.31 1.97 -1.80
CA PHE A 127 14.74 3.18 -2.47
C PHE A 127 13.92 4.37 -1.97
N VAL A 128 14.62 5.49 -1.70
CA VAL A 128 13.99 6.76 -1.35
C VAL A 128 13.99 7.66 -2.56
N VAL A 129 12.82 8.05 -3.03
CA VAL A 129 12.65 8.98 -4.15
C VAL A 129 12.28 10.34 -3.61
N THR A 130 13.17 11.29 -3.75
CA THR A 130 12.94 12.68 -3.34
C THR A 130 12.35 13.50 -4.48
N ARG A 131 11.49 14.47 -4.15
CA ARG A 131 10.97 15.44 -5.10
C ARG A 131 11.78 16.72 -5.00
N THR A 132 12.11 17.31 -6.14
CA THR A 132 12.76 18.62 -6.22
C THR A 132 11.80 19.77 -5.93
N ASN A 133 10.52 19.58 -6.19
CA ASN A 133 9.50 20.59 -5.92
C ASN A 133 9.21 20.67 -4.41
N LYS A 134 8.92 21.89 -3.93
CA LYS A 134 8.52 22.09 -2.53
C LYS A 134 7.27 21.25 -2.23
N ALA A 135 7.28 20.61 -1.07
CA ALA A 135 6.09 19.92 -0.58
C ALA A 135 4.91 20.89 -0.52
N GLY A 136 3.75 20.46 -1.02
CA GLY A 136 2.55 21.29 -1.02
C GLY A 136 2.25 21.85 0.37
N ILE A 137 1.91 23.14 0.44
CA ILE A 137 1.49 23.76 1.68
C ILE A 137 0.03 23.40 1.86
N SER A 138 -0.27 22.45 2.76
CA SER A 138 -1.63 22.31 3.25
C SER A 138 -2.00 23.57 4.06
N ARG A 139 -3.30 23.88 4.16
CA ARG A 139 -3.85 25.05 4.88
C ARG A 139 -3.62 25.00 6.40
N VAL A 140 -2.51 24.46 6.84
CA VAL A 140 -2.19 24.27 8.25
C VAL A 140 -1.66 25.58 8.80
N LYS A 141 -2.37 26.16 9.76
CA LYS A 141 -1.97 27.41 10.46
C LYS A 141 -0.66 27.26 11.23
N LYS A 142 -0.38 26.06 11.74
CA LYS A 142 0.84 25.74 12.49
C LYS A 142 1.37 24.40 12.03
N GLN A 143 2.60 24.38 11.56
CA GLN A 143 3.27 23.14 11.18
C GLN A 143 3.83 22.45 12.43
N VAL A 144 3.34 21.23 12.71
CA VAL A 144 3.77 20.41 13.84
C VAL A 144 4.69 19.28 13.38
N HIS A 145 4.47 18.76 12.17
CA HIS A 145 5.24 17.67 11.60
C HIS A 145 6.09 18.11 10.42
N ALA A 146 7.20 17.43 10.19
CA ALA A 146 8.03 17.66 9.02
C ALA A 146 7.24 17.41 7.73
N ARG A 147 7.47 18.22 6.69
CA ARG A 147 6.87 18.03 5.38
C ARG A 147 7.50 16.85 4.69
N LYS A 148 6.66 15.99 4.10
CA LYS A 148 7.12 14.84 3.32
C LYS A 148 7.41 15.28 1.88
N ASN A 149 8.64 15.15 1.46
CA ASN A 149 9.09 15.46 0.10
C ASN A 149 9.72 14.25 -0.58
N HIS A 150 9.38 13.06 -0.11
CA HIS A 150 9.90 11.79 -0.59
C HIS A 150 8.82 10.71 -0.56
N SER A 151 9.04 9.68 -1.33
CA SER A 151 8.30 8.42 -1.29
C SER A 151 9.29 7.26 -1.28
N TYR A 152 8.80 6.07 -0.99
CA TYR A 152 9.61 4.86 -0.94
C TYR A 152 9.18 3.91 -2.06
N PHE A 153 10.15 3.20 -2.63
CA PHE A 153 9.92 1.97 -3.37
C PHE A 153 10.52 0.84 -2.55
N LEU A 154 9.66 -0.04 -2.07
CA LEU A 154 10.02 -1.22 -1.32
C LEU A 154 10.06 -2.39 -2.28
N VAL A 155 11.15 -3.14 -2.30
CA VAL A 155 11.32 -4.31 -3.16
C VAL A 155 11.32 -5.57 -2.31
N PHE A 156 10.41 -6.47 -2.62
CA PHE A 156 10.25 -7.74 -1.92
C PHE A 156 10.43 -8.90 -2.88
N ILE A 157 10.88 -10.02 -2.35
CA ILE A 157 10.94 -11.31 -3.04
C ILE A 157 10.05 -12.30 -2.29
N LYS A 158 9.24 -13.06 -3.02
CA LYS A 158 8.58 -14.26 -2.50
C LYS A 158 9.57 -15.41 -2.51
N PRO A 159 10.17 -15.79 -1.36
CA PRO A 159 11.21 -16.79 -1.36
C PRO A 159 10.65 -18.18 -1.71
N ARG A 160 11.45 -18.98 -2.40
CA ARG A 160 11.11 -20.38 -2.62
C ARG A 160 11.12 -21.13 -1.28
N PRO A 161 10.13 -21.98 -0.98
CA PRO A 161 10.15 -22.83 0.18
C PRO A 161 11.42 -23.69 0.21
N LYS A 162 12.12 -23.72 1.35
CA LYS A 162 13.27 -24.61 1.51
C LYS A 162 12.79 -26.05 1.36
N ARG A 163 13.33 -26.79 0.40
CA ARG A 163 13.12 -28.26 0.35
C ARG A 163 13.55 -28.84 1.71
N ARG A 164 12.63 -29.48 2.41
CA ARG A 164 13.02 -30.32 3.57
C ARG A 164 14.00 -31.33 3.03
N ARG A 165 15.25 -31.25 3.46
CA ARG A 165 16.19 -32.36 3.26
C ARG A 165 15.55 -33.58 3.91
N GLY A 166 15.20 -34.58 3.12
CA GLY A 166 14.63 -35.80 3.61
C GLY A 166 15.53 -36.34 4.73
N ALA A 167 14.93 -36.73 5.84
CA ALA A 167 15.63 -37.50 6.83
C ALA A 167 16.15 -38.74 6.10
N SER A 168 17.46 -38.83 5.95
CA SER A 168 18.12 -40.03 5.47
C SER A 168 17.79 -41.10 6.50
N SER A 169 16.90 -42.01 6.15
CA SER A 169 16.68 -43.22 6.92
C SER A 169 17.98 -44.00 6.90
N LYS A 170 18.65 -44.06 8.05
CA LYS A 170 19.67 -45.06 8.33
C LYS A 170 18.99 -46.35 8.71
#